data_2250d4dd2c86d0c6434803640723b7cd
#
_entry.id   2250d4dd2c86d0c6434803640723b7cd
#
_cell.length_a   1.000
_cell.length_b   1.000
_cell.length_c   1.000
_cell.angle_alpha   90.00
_cell.angle_beta   90.00
_cell.angle_gamma   90.00
#
_symmetry.space_group_name_H-M   'P 1'
#
loop_
_entity.id
_entity.type
_entity.pdbx_description
1 polymer ?
#
loop_
_entity_poly.entity_id
_entity_poly.type
_entity_poly.pdbx_seq_one_letter_code
_entity_poly.pdbx_strand_id
1 'polypeptide(L)'
;MKNTALYQTHIDLGAKMVPFAGYNMPVSYAGIKQEHQRVREALGMFDVSHMGEFLISGPNALDLIQLITTNDASKLEDGKVQYSCMPNGEGGIVDDLLVYRMSENKYLLVVNASNMEKDWNWIKRHNRWHVDMQDLSDNMSLLAVQGPKAVAALQSLTDVNLADITYYSFVTGTFAG
;
A
#
# COMPACT_ATOMS: atom_id res chain seq x y z
N MET A 1 -16.42 -1.24 13.79
CA MET A 1 -15.30 -1.78 13.01
C MET A 1 -15.67 -1.70 11.54
N LYS A 2 -14.74 -1.32 10.68
CA LYS A 2 -14.90 -1.35 9.21
C LYS A 2 -14.73 -2.79 8.68
N ASN A 3 -15.20 -3.04 7.47
CA ASN A 3 -14.97 -4.27 6.71
C ASN A 3 -14.26 -3.90 5.41
N THR A 4 -13.36 -4.76 4.94
CA THR A 4 -12.79 -4.64 3.59
C THR A 4 -13.80 -5.08 2.54
N ALA A 5 -13.53 -4.78 1.26
CA ALA A 5 -14.38 -5.23 0.15
C ALA A 5 -14.49 -6.76 0.08
N LEU A 6 -13.47 -7.49 0.56
CA LEU A 6 -13.41 -8.96 0.55
C LEU A 6 -13.95 -9.61 1.83
N TYR A 7 -14.51 -8.85 2.76
CA TYR A 7 -14.96 -9.37 4.06
C TYR A 7 -15.85 -10.62 3.94
N GLN A 8 -16.89 -10.57 3.09
CA GLN A 8 -17.78 -11.72 2.91
C GLN A 8 -17.04 -12.92 2.29
N THR A 9 -16.17 -12.66 1.33
CA THR A 9 -15.32 -13.72 0.72
C THR A 9 -14.46 -14.44 1.77
N HIS A 10 -13.91 -13.71 2.74
CA HIS A 10 -13.16 -14.33 3.84
C HIS A 10 -14.03 -15.24 4.71
N ILE A 11 -15.26 -14.80 5.04
CA ILE A 11 -16.24 -15.60 5.79
C ILE A 11 -16.59 -16.88 5.02
N ASP A 12 -16.91 -16.75 3.73
CA ASP A 12 -17.30 -17.88 2.87
C ASP A 12 -16.17 -18.89 2.69
N LEU A 13 -14.92 -18.44 2.74
CA LEU A 13 -13.72 -19.29 2.74
C LEU A 13 -13.37 -19.88 4.12
N GLY A 14 -14.18 -19.62 5.15
CA GLY A 14 -13.98 -20.16 6.49
C GLY A 14 -12.87 -19.49 7.29
N ALA A 15 -12.56 -18.22 7.00
CA ALA A 15 -11.55 -17.47 7.74
C ALA A 15 -11.91 -17.28 9.21
N LYS A 16 -10.92 -17.38 10.08
CA LYS A 16 -11.02 -16.89 11.46
C LYS A 16 -10.86 -15.38 11.45
N MET A 17 -11.96 -14.66 11.65
CA MET A 17 -11.97 -13.20 11.66
C MET A 17 -11.60 -12.65 13.04
N VAL A 18 -10.81 -11.56 13.07
CA VAL A 18 -10.42 -10.86 14.32
C VAL A 18 -10.42 -9.35 14.11
N PRO A 19 -10.62 -8.56 15.19
CA PRO A 19 -10.36 -7.12 15.14
C PRO A 19 -8.89 -6.82 14.89
N PHE A 20 -8.59 -6.01 13.88
CA PHE A 20 -7.24 -5.54 13.57
C PHE A 20 -7.28 -4.14 12.96
N ALA A 21 -6.55 -3.18 13.54
CA ALA A 21 -6.44 -1.80 13.06
C ALA A 21 -7.79 -1.14 12.72
N GLY A 22 -8.84 -1.42 13.49
CA GLY A 22 -10.19 -0.87 13.27
C GLY A 22 -11.05 -1.64 12.28
N TYR A 23 -10.54 -2.71 11.67
CA TYR A 23 -11.23 -3.56 10.71
C TYR A 23 -11.48 -4.97 11.26
N ASN A 24 -12.45 -5.69 10.66
CA ASN A 24 -12.58 -7.13 10.79
C ASN A 24 -11.69 -7.79 9.75
N MET A 25 -10.62 -8.47 10.18
CA MET A 25 -9.61 -9.03 9.29
C MET A 25 -9.48 -10.54 9.45
N PRO A 26 -9.19 -11.29 8.36
CA PRO A 26 -8.90 -12.71 8.43
C PRO A 26 -7.50 -12.93 9.03
N VAL A 27 -7.40 -13.71 10.10
CA VAL A 27 -6.12 -14.04 10.73
C VAL A 27 -5.58 -15.40 10.29
N SER A 28 -6.44 -16.32 9.92
CA SER A 28 -6.07 -17.64 9.41
C SER A 28 -7.27 -18.36 8.79
N TYR A 29 -6.99 -19.37 7.99
CA TYR A 29 -7.98 -20.29 7.37
C TYR A 29 -7.70 -21.74 7.79
N ALA A 30 -6.68 -22.35 7.22
CA ALA A 30 -6.30 -23.74 7.51
C ALA A 30 -5.34 -23.88 8.71
N GLY A 31 -4.74 -22.79 9.14
CA GLY A 31 -3.82 -22.72 10.27
C GLY A 31 -2.48 -22.06 9.94
N ILE A 32 -1.96 -21.30 10.90
CA ILE A 32 -0.82 -20.40 10.72
C ILE A 32 0.42 -21.08 10.14
N LYS A 33 0.82 -22.25 10.66
CA LYS A 33 2.02 -22.95 10.18
C LYS A 33 1.86 -23.45 8.74
N GLN A 34 0.70 -24.01 8.43
CA GLN A 34 0.40 -24.54 7.10
C GLN A 34 0.34 -23.42 6.06
N GLU A 35 -0.31 -22.31 6.39
CA GLU A 35 -0.42 -21.14 5.52
C GLU A 35 0.94 -20.47 5.32
N HIS A 36 1.75 -20.32 6.38
CA HIS A 36 3.12 -19.83 6.27
C HIS A 36 3.96 -20.70 5.31
N GLN A 37 3.92 -22.01 5.47
CA GLN A 37 4.64 -22.93 4.59
C GLN A 37 4.17 -22.81 3.14
N ARG A 38 2.85 -22.66 2.93
CA ARG A 38 2.28 -22.47 1.58
C ARG A 38 2.83 -21.22 0.90
N VAL A 39 2.91 -20.09 1.60
CA VAL A 39 3.50 -18.85 1.06
C VAL A 39 4.97 -19.05 0.70
N ARG A 40 5.74 -19.76 1.54
CA ARG A 40 7.18 -20.00 1.31
C ARG A 40 7.45 -20.94 0.14
N GLU A 41 6.61 -21.93 -0.10
CA GLU A 41 6.82 -23.00 -1.10
C GLU A 41 6.01 -22.79 -2.40
N ALA A 42 4.94 -22.02 -2.35
CA ALA A 42 4.06 -21.78 -3.47
C ALA A 42 3.64 -20.31 -3.58
N LEU A 43 2.46 -19.96 -3.07
CA LEU A 43 1.98 -18.60 -2.98
C LEU A 43 0.89 -18.47 -1.90
N GLY A 44 0.73 -17.24 -1.39
CA GLY A 44 -0.40 -16.83 -0.59
C GLY A 44 -0.85 -15.41 -1.00
N MET A 45 -2.13 -15.14 -0.77
CA MET A 45 -2.72 -13.81 -0.99
C MET A 45 -3.19 -13.26 0.34
N PHE A 46 -2.86 -12.01 0.61
CA PHE A 46 -3.24 -11.29 1.82
C PHE A 46 -4.09 -10.09 1.44
N ASP A 47 -5.27 -9.98 2.04
CA ASP A 47 -6.05 -8.74 2.00
C ASP A 47 -5.39 -7.74 2.93
N VAL A 48 -4.85 -6.68 2.37
CA VAL A 48 -4.24 -5.56 3.09
C VAL A 48 -4.97 -4.24 2.79
N SER A 49 -6.24 -4.33 2.35
CA SER A 49 -7.11 -3.20 2.01
C SER A 49 -7.50 -2.34 3.23
N HIS A 50 -6.98 -2.65 4.41
CA HIS A 50 -7.10 -1.82 5.60
C HIS A 50 -6.04 -0.71 5.68
N MET A 51 -5.02 -0.77 4.81
CA MET A 51 -4.01 0.29 4.69
C MET A 51 -4.63 1.58 4.18
N GLY A 52 -3.92 2.70 4.31
CA GLY A 52 -4.35 4.00 3.79
C GLY A 52 -3.63 4.36 2.50
N GLU A 53 -4.35 4.94 1.55
CA GLU A 53 -3.83 5.40 0.27
C GLU A 53 -4.14 6.89 0.07
N PHE A 54 -3.09 7.73 0.09
CA PHE A 54 -3.20 9.16 -0.09
C PHE A 54 -2.58 9.60 -1.40
N LEU A 55 -3.36 10.25 -2.24
CA LEU A 55 -2.89 10.84 -3.49
C LEU A 55 -2.48 12.29 -3.24
N ILE A 56 -1.25 12.61 -3.64
CA ILE A 56 -0.66 13.95 -3.55
C ILE A 56 -0.34 14.41 -4.97
N SER A 57 -0.91 15.54 -5.40
CA SER A 57 -0.73 16.01 -6.78
C SER A 57 -0.62 17.53 -6.91
N GLY A 58 0.10 17.96 -7.94
CA GLY A 58 0.32 19.37 -8.28
C GLY A 58 1.80 19.75 -8.35
N PRO A 59 2.12 20.98 -8.79
CA PRO A 59 3.48 21.41 -9.09
C PRO A 59 4.48 21.26 -7.94
N ASN A 60 4.04 21.41 -6.70
CA ASN A 60 4.88 21.30 -5.51
C ASN A 60 4.69 19.98 -4.75
N ALA A 61 4.14 18.95 -5.40
CA ALA A 61 3.94 17.63 -4.77
C ALA A 61 5.28 17.04 -4.29
N LEU A 62 6.34 17.13 -5.10
CA LEU A 62 7.68 16.71 -4.71
C LEU A 62 8.20 17.47 -3.50
N ASP A 63 8.01 18.80 -3.45
CA ASP A 63 8.48 19.61 -2.32
C ASP A 63 7.83 19.20 -1.00
N LEU A 64 6.53 18.87 -1.04
CA LEU A 64 5.81 18.37 0.13
C LEU A 64 6.36 16.98 0.55
N ILE A 65 6.48 16.04 -0.39
CA ILE A 65 7.03 14.70 -0.11
C ILE A 65 8.44 14.80 0.46
N GLN A 66 9.29 15.62 -0.14
CA GLN A 66 10.67 15.83 0.30
C GLN A 66 10.76 16.44 1.70
N LEU A 67 9.81 17.30 2.07
CA LEU A 67 9.74 17.91 3.40
C LEU A 67 9.36 16.88 4.48
N ILE A 68 8.43 15.97 4.19
CA ILE A 68 7.83 15.09 5.19
C ILE A 68 8.49 13.72 5.28
N THR A 69 9.40 13.36 4.37
CA THR A 69 10.06 12.05 4.34
C THR A 69 11.57 12.14 4.49
N THR A 70 12.16 11.05 4.97
CA THR A 70 13.62 10.99 5.24
C THR A 70 14.44 10.69 4.00
N ASN A 71 13.89 9.99 3.01
CA ASN A 71 14.60 9.63 1.80
C ASN A 71 14.45 10.71 0.71
N ASP A 72 15.45 10.77 -0.17
CA ASP A 72 15.46 11.70 -1.30
C ASP A 72 14.46 11.27 -2.38
N ALA A 73 13.24 11.77 -2.32
CA ALA A 73 12.17 11.47 -3.27
C ALA A 73 12.43 12.06 -4.66
N SER A 74 13.36 13.04 -4.80
CA SER A 74 13.75 13.60 -6.11
C SER A 74 14.43 12.58 -7.02
N LYS A 75 14.99 11.50 -6.43
CA LYS A 75 15.62 10.39 -7.16
C LYS A 75 14.63 9.35 -7.67
N LEU A 76 13.36 9.43 -7.27
CA LEU A 76 12.34 8.54 -7.81
C LEU A 76 12.06 8.89 -9.28
N GLU A 77 12.02 7.87 -10.12
CA GLU A 77 11.52 7.93 -11.49
C GLU A 77 10.05 7.49 -11.52
N ASP A 78 9.32 7.85 -12.58
CA ASP A 78 7.94 7.41 -12.78
C ASP A 78 7.86 5.88 -12.82
N GLY A 79 6.88 5.31 -12.11
CA GLY A 79 6.75 3.86 -11.94
C GLY A 79 7.65 3.25 -10.87
N LYS A 80 8.38 4.06 -10.09
CA LYS A 80 9.22 3.59 -8.97
C LYS A 80 8.58 3.88 -7.62
N VAL A 81 9.01 3.07 -6.65
CA VAL A 81 8.54 3.13 -5.26
C VAL A 81 9.73 3.35 -4.33
N GLN A 82 9.52 4.09 -3.25
CA GLN A 82 10.52 4.31 -2.21
C GLN A 82 9.89 4.05 -0.84
N TYR A 83 10.54 3.19 -0.04
CA TYR A 83 10.21 3.07 1.38
C TYR A 83 10.89 4.21 2.14
N SER A 84 10.14 4.88 3.00
CA SER A 84 10.63 6.04 3.75
C SER A 84 9.98 6.12 5.12
N CYS A 85 10.48 7.02 5.97
CA CYS A 85 9.87 7.38 7.25
C CYS A 85 9.47 8.86 7.24
N MET A 86 8.45 9.20 8.03
CA MET A 86 8.09 10.58 8.34
C MET A 86 8.67 10.95 9.71
N PRO A 87 9.71 11.81 9.79
CA PRO A 87 10.30 12.24 11.06
C PRO A 87 9.43 13.31 11.73
N ASN A 88 9.46 13.36 13.07
CA ASN A 88 8.70 14.36 13.84
C ASN A 88 9.49 15.65 14.15
N GLY A 89 10.75 15.76 13.71
CA GLY A 89 11.61 16.91 13.99
C GLY A 89 12.28 16.89 15.38
N GLU A 90 11.95 15.94 16.24
CA GLU A 90 12.48 15.80 17.61
C GLU A 90 13.30 14.49 17.77
N GLY A 91 13.73 13.90 16.66
CA GLY A 91 14.48 12.65 16.64
C GLY A 91 13.62 11.38 16.68
N GLY A 92 12.30 11.50 16.65
CA GLY A 92 11.34 10.39 16.55
C GLY A 92 10.74 10.26 15.15
N ILE A 93 9.98 9.18 14.96
CA ILE A 93 9.28 8.85 13.72
C ILE A 93 7.77 8.97 13.96
N VAL A 94 7.07 9.67 13.08
CA VAL A 94 5.60 9.72 13.04
C VAL A 94 5.06 8.39 12.56
N ASP A 95 5.52 7.95 11.38
CA ASP A 95 5.24 6.64 10.78
C ASP A 95 6.24 6.33 9.68
N ASP A 96 6.19 5.10 9.15
CA ASP A 96 6.85 4.69 7.92
C ASP A 96 5.80 4.53 6.80
N LEU A 97 6.24 4.66 5.55
CA LEU A 97 5.34 4.63 4.41
C LEU A 97 6.04 4.20 3.12
N LEU A 98 5.23 3.86 2.12
CA LEU A 98 5.69 3.73 0.74
C LEU A 98 5.30 4.97 -0.07
N VAL A 99 6.24 5.49 -0.84
CA VAL A 99 6.05 6.62 -1.76
C VAL A 99 6.14 6.09 -3.19
N TYR A 100 5.03 6.10 -3.90
CA TYR A 100 4.93 5.72 -5.31
C TYR A 100 4.97 6.97 -6.17
N ARG A 101 5.91 7.08 -7.11
CA ARG A 101 5.88 8.16 -8.09
C ARG A 101 5.06 7.72 -9.31
N MET A 102 3.82 8.24 -9.39
CA MET A 102 2.90 7.95 -10.50
C MET A 102 3.27 8.73 -11.76
N SER A 103 3.72 9.97 -11.60
CA SER A 103 4.27 10.87 -12.62
C SER A 103 5.01 12.01 -11.94
N GLU A 104 5.62 12.91 -12.72
CA GLU A 104 6.45 14.02 -12.22
C GLU A 104 5.82 14.78 -11.03
N ASN A 105 4.51 15.06 -11.09
CA ASN A 105 3.80 15.85 -10.08
C ASN A 105 2.66 15.07 -9.39
N LYS A 106 2.77 13.73 -9.33
CA LYS A 106 1.72 12.88 -8.79
C LYS A 106 2.30 11.69 -8.04
N TYR A 107 2.01 11.63 -6.75
CA TYR A 107 2.52 10.60 -5.83
C TYR A 107 1.36 9.91 -5.12
N LEU A 108 1.47 8.60 -4.94
CA LEU A 108 0.58 7.83 -4.08
C LEU A 108 1.39 7.42 -2.83
N LEU A 109 0.86 7.72 -1.67
CA LEU A 109 1.41 7.28 -0.39
C LEU A 109 0.59 6.12 0.14
N VAL A 110 1.26 5.03 0.53
CA VAL A 110 0.62 3.91 1.23
C VAL A 110 1.10 3.94 2.67
N VAL A 111 0.16 4.10 3.61
CA VAL A 111 0.39 4.32 5.03
C VAL A 111 -0.23 3.24 5.90
N ASN A 112 0.24 3.12 7.15
CA ASN A 112 -0.23 2.11 8.07
C ASN A 112 -1.65 2.39 8.57
N ALA A 113 -2.50 1.35 8.56
CA ALA A 113 -3.92 1.44 8.89
C ALA A 113 -4.22 2.13 10.22
N SER A 114 -3.47 1.78 11.28
CA SER A 114 -3.67 2.34 12.63
C SER A 114 -3.30 3.82 12.74
N ASN A 115 -2.58 4.36 11.75
CA ASN A 115 -1.99 5.70 11.77
C ASN A 115 -2.60 6.64 10.72
N MET A 116 -3.54 6.18 9.88
CA MET A 116 -4.09 6.95 8.75
C MET A 116 -4.49 8.38 9.11
N GLU A 117 -5.27 8.57 10.17
CA GLU A 117 -5.71 9.91 10.61
C GLU A 117 -4.52 10.76 11.09
N LYS A 118 -3.61 10.16 11.85
CA LYS A 118 -2.39 10.83 12.34
C LYS A 118 -1.51 11.28 11.17
N ASP A 119 -1.30 10.39 10.20
CA ASP A 119 -0.44 10.63 9.04
C ASP A 119 -1.06 11.67 8.10
N TRP A 120 -2.35 11.56 7.82
CA TRP A 120 -3.10 12.56 7.05
C TRP A 120 -2.96 13.95 7.66
N ASN A 121 -3.21 14.07 8.96
CA ASN A 121 -3.12 15.34 9.68
C ASN A 121 -1.68 15.88 9.73
N TRP A 122 -0.68 14.99 9.83
CA TRP A 122 0.72 15.36 9.77
C TRP A 122 1.09 15.96 8.41
N ILE A 123 0.76 15.27 7.33
CA ILE A 123 1.01 15.72 5.95
C ILE A 123 0.30 17.04 5.68
N LYS A 124 -0.99 17.12 6.04
CA LYS A 124 -1.80 18.34 5.87
C LYS A 124 -1.21 19.54 6.61
N ARG A 125 -0.70 19.37 7.82
CA ARG A 125 -0.05 20.44 8.61
C ARG A 125 1.20 20.99 7.94
N HIS A 126 1.93 20.16 7.20
CA HIS A 126 3.17 20.53 6.50
C HIS A 126 2.92 21.00 5.07
N ASN A 127 1.71 20.91 4.57
CA ASN A 127 1.32 21.30 3.21
C ASN A 127 1.22 22.84 3.06
N ARG A 128 2.36 23.52 3.12
CA ARG A 128 2.45 24.96 2.97
C ARG A 128 2.29 25.48 1.54
N TRP A 129 2.37 24.57 0.56
CA TRP A 129 2.21 24.92 -0.86
C TRP A 129 0.78 24.68 -1.37
N HIS A 130 -0.15 24.28 -0.49
CA HIS A 130 -1.54 23.96 -0.86
C HIS A 130 -1.62 22.92 -1.99
N VAL A 131 -0.73 21.93 -1.96
CA VAL A 131 -0.74 20.78 -2.86
C VAL A 131 -2.07 20.03 -2.72
N ASP A 132 -2.64 19.57 -3.83
CA ASP A 132 -3.86 18.76 -3.80
C ASP A 132 -3.61 17.42 -3.09
N MET A 133 -4.48 17.09 -2.14
CA MET A 133 -4.41 15.89 -1.32
C MET A 133 -5.77 15.20 -1.33
N GLN A 134 -5.81 13.93 -1.73
CA GLN A 134 -7.01 13.11 -1.75
C GLN A 134 -6.79 11.83 -0.95
N ASP A 135 -7.71 11.53 -0.04
CA ASP A 135 -7.75 10.23 0.64
C ASP A 135 -8.57 9.26 -0.22
N LEU A 136 -7.91 8.26 -0.78
CA LEU A 136 -8.48 7.24 -1.64
C LEU A 136 -8.74 5.92 -0.90
N SER A 137 -8.47 5.85 0.40
CA SER A 137 -8.45 4.61 1.18
C SER A 137 -9.79 3.83 1.15
N ASP A 138 -10.92 4.54 1.13
CA ASP A 138 -12.23 3.89 1.04
C ASP A 138 -12.62 3.52 -0.42
N ASN A 139 -11.81 3.90 -1.42
CA ASN A 139 -12.06 3.66 -2.86
C ASN A 139 -11.06 2.69 -3.49
N MET A 140 -10.08 2.22 -2.74
CA MET A 140 -9.06 1.27 -3.18
C MET A 140 -9.12 -0.02 -2.38
N SER A 141 -8.65 -1.10 -2.99
CA SER A 141 -8.38 -2.37 -2.32
C SER A 141 -6.95 -2.76 -2.63
N LEU A 142 -6.27 -3.31 -1.63
CA LEU A 142 -4.87 -3.68 -1.73
C LEU A 142 -4.70 -5.17 -1.42
N LEU A 143 -4.13 -5.91 -2.36
CA LEU A 143 -3.83 -7.34 -2.21
C LEU A 143 -2.33 -7.57 -2.31
N ALA A 144 -1.76 -8.23 -1.31
CA ALA A 144 -0.38 -8.69 -1.34
C ALA A 144 -0.33 -10.16 -1.76
N VAL A 145 0.08 -10.43 -2.99
CA VAL A 145 0.26 -11.80 -3.52
C VAL A 145 1.74 -12.14 -3.48
N GLN A 146 2.11 -13.10 -2.67
CA GLN A 146 3.50 -13.39 -2.32
C GLN A 146 3.83 -14.87 -2.44
N GLY A 147 5.09 -15.15 -2.78
CA GLY A 147 5.63 -16.51 -2.88
C GLY A 147 6.24 -16.81 -4.25
N PRO A 148 7.03 -17.90 -4.36
CA PRO A 148 7.78 -18.22 -5.57
C PRO A 148 6.93 -18.47 -6.82
N LYS A 149 5.65 -18.78 -6.67
CA LYS A 149 4.71 -19.01 -7.77
C LYS A 149 3.75 -17.84 -8.03
N ALA A 150 3.92 -16.68 -7.35
CA ALA A 150 2.98 -15.56 -7.46
C ALA A 150 2.90 -15.02 -8.89
N VAL A 151 4.03 -14.74 -9.54
CA VAL A 151 4.06 -14.25 -10.93
C VAL A 151 3.36 -15.22 -11.88
N ALA A 152 3.68 -16.52 -11.81
CA ALA A 152 3.07 -17.53 -12.69
C ALA A 152 1.55 -17.64 -12.51
N ALA A 153 1.07 -17.51 -11.27
CA ALA A 153 -0.37 -17.57 -10.98
C ALA A 153 -1.13 -16.32 -11.48
N LEU A 154 -0.51 -15.15 -11.43
CA LEU A 154 -1.14 -13.89 -11.80
C LEU A 154 -1.05 -13.59 -13.31
N GLN A 155 -0.05 -14.14 -14.01
CA GLN A 155 0.24 -13.77 -15.41
C GLN A 155 -0.93 -13.99 -16.36
N SER A 156 -1.78 -15.00 -16.13
CA SER A 156 -2.96 -15.25 -16.98
C SER A 156 -4.10 -14.24 -16.81
N LEU A 157 -4.00 -13.36 -15.82
CA LEU A 157 -5.02 -12.37 -15.49
C LEU A 157 -4.75 -10.97 -16.06
N THR A 158 -3.63 -10.80 -16.76
CA THR A 158 -3.21 -9.51 -17.33
C THR A 158 -2.34 -9.68 -18.56
N ASP A 159 -2.41 -8.71 -19.48
CA ASP A 159 -1.52 -8.61 -20.64
C ASP A 159 -0.15 -8.00 -20.28
N VAL A 160 0.00 -7.43 -19.09
CA VAL A 160 1.28 -6.92 -18.60
C VAL A 160 2.22 -8.09 -18.34
N ASN A 161 3.45 -8.05 -18.88
CA ASN A 161 4.48 -9.03 -18.53
C ASN A 161 4.96 -8.79 -17.10
N LEU A 162 4.43 -9.54 -16.14
CA LEU A 162 4.72 -9.38 -14.72
C LEU A 162 6.19 -9.68 -14.37
N ALA A 163 6.88 -10.49 -15.19
CA ALA A 163 8.28 -10.81 -14.97
C ALA A 163 9.22 -9.60 -15.23
N ASP A 164 8.77 -8.62 -16.01
CA ASP A 164 9.56 -7.40 -16.31
C ASP A 164 9.44 -6.34 -15.21
N ILE A 165 8.50 -6.50 -14.27
CA ILE A 165 8.34 -5.57 -13.15
C ILE A 165 9.50 -5.77 -12.16
N THR A 166 10.40 -4.80 -12.08
CA THR A 166 11.56 -4.87 -11.21
C THR A 166 11.18 -4.58 -9.76
N TYR A 167 12.05 -4.97 -8.83
CA TYR A 167 11.87 -4.71 -7.40
C TYR A 167 11.68 -3.21 -7.13
N TYR A 168 10.74 -2.86 -6.25
CA TYR A 168 10.34 -1.48 -5.96
C TYR A 168 9.91 -0.68 -7.19
N SER A 169 9.20 -1.33 -8.12
CA SER A 169 8.54 -0.66 -9.23
C SER A 169 7.11 -1.16 -9.41
N PHE A 170 6.33 -0.40 -10.15
CA PHE A 170 4.94 -0.74 -10.48
C PHE A 170 4.59 -0.29 -11.89
N VAL A 171 3.54 -0.87 -12.40
CA VAL A 171 2.89 -0.46 -13.65
C VAL A 171 1.38 -0.35 -13.42
N THR A 172 0.70 0.41 -14.28
CA THR A 172 -0.75 0.43 -14.34
C THR A 172 -1.23 -0.38 -15.52
N GLY A 173 -2.33 -1.09 -15.37
CA GLY A 173 -2.88 -1.94 -16.42
C GLY A 173 -4.20 -2.56 -16.02
N THR A 174 -4.83 -3.30 -16.93
CA THR A 174 -6.02 -4.09 -16.64
C THR A 174 -5.60 -5.43 -16.02
N PHE A 175 -6.35 -5.83 -14.99
CA PHE A 175 -6.13 -7.08 -14.27
C PHE A 175 -7.47 -7.77 -14.00
N ALA A 176 -7.60 -9.03 -14.39
CA ALA A 176 -8.79 -9.88 -14.24
C ALA A 176 -10.05 -9.34 -14.94
N GLY A 177 -9.90 -8.54 -15.99
CA GLY A 177 -10.98 -8.06 -16.84
C GLY A 177 -11.40 -6.62 -16.59
#